data_514b7b7f57536cc0a5a2d8491347d78f
#
_entry.id   514b7b7f57536cc0a5a2d8491347d78f
#
_cell.length_a   1.000
_cell.length_b   1.000
_cell.length_c   1.000
_cell.angle_alpha   90.00
_cell.angle_beta   90.00
_cell.angle_gamma   90.00
#
_symmetry.space_group_name_H-M   'P 1'
#
loop_
_entity.id
_entity.type
_entity.pdbx_description
1 polymer ?
#
loop_
_entity_poly.entity_id
_entity_poly.type
_entity_poly.pdbx_seq_one_letter_code
_entity_poly.pdbx_strand_id
1 'polypeptide(L)'
;MNLLIVTFELIKMFFIGIQKGIFFNANGQKLAIYLESLGPIFTKFGQLLSTRTDILDYQTAKELESLTDSCKPFSVETFKQIVEKELGDSIENIFAVFDERPLAAASLAQVHSAKLKTGEEVVIKVLRPNIERDVRKNLRLLKSAAKIFSYVYKESYRLKPNEVIRDYETTILKELDLKLEASNTNLTRKNFLNSKELYIPEVYWDLTTSNVMVLEKIDGIPCTDMEQIEKYGINKKDLAENGVMIFLNQVFRDNFFHADMHPGNIFVSKENPNDPGYIAIDCA
;
A
#
# COMPACT_ATOMS: atom_id res chain seq x y z
N MET A 1 17.66 -2.06 20.08
CA MET A 1 18.72 -1.39 19.28
C MET A 1 19.53 -0.51 20.24
N ASN A 2 20.85 -0.64 20.26
CA ASN A 2 21.71 0.11 21.17
C ASN A 2 21.64 1.62 20.84
N LEU A 3 21.70 2.49 21.85
CA LEU A 3 21.65 3.95 21.69
C LEU A 3 22.68 4.46 20.66
N LEU A 4 23.87 3.87 20.65
CA LEU A 4 24.91 4.18 19.66
C LEU A 4 24.48 3.96 18.21
N ILE A 5 23.70 2.90 17.92
CA ILE A 5 23.22 2.61 16.57
C ILE A 5 22.17 3.64 16.16
N VAL A 6 21.27 4.02 17.07
CA VAL A 6 20.27 5.08 16.80
C VAL A 6 20.96 6.40 16.48
N THR A 7 21.94 6.77 17.29
CA THR A 7 22.70 8.02 17.09
C THR A 7 23.43 8.01 15.74
N PHE A 8 24.07 6.91 15.39
CA PHE A 8 24.78 6.78 14.11
C PHE A 8 23.83 6.90 12.91
N GLU A 9 22.68 6.23 12.95
CA GLU A 9 21.68 6.31 11.87
C GLU A 9 21.06 7.73 11.76
N LEU A 10 20.80 8.40 12.90
CA LEU A 10 20.34 9.80 12.88
C LEU A 10 21.38 10.75 12.27
N ILE A 11 22.66 10.56 12.59
CA ILE A 11 23.76 11.31 11.98
C ILE A 11 23.79 11.06 10.47
N LYS A 12 23.66 9.81 10.04
CA LYS A 12 23.59 9.45 8.61
C LYS A 12 22.42 10.13 7.91
N MET A 13 21.22 10.09 8.50
CA MET A 13 20.04 10.81 7.98
C MET A 13 20.31 12.32 7.87
N PHE A 14 20.93 12.91 8.85
CA PHE A 14 21.32 14.33 8.83
C PHE A 14 22.26 14.66 7.66
N PHE A 15 23.30 13.85 7.43
CA PHE A 15 24.22 14.06 6.30
C PHE A 15 23.52 13.88 4.94
N ILE A 16 22.64 12.88 4.81
CA ILE A 16 21.82 12.72 3.60
C ILE A 16 20.94 13.98 3.38
N GLY A 17 20.34 14.51 4.45
CA GLY A 17 19.54 15.74 4.40
C GLY A 17 20.35 16.95 3.95
N ILE A 18 21.61 17.08 4.36
CA ILE A 18 22.53 18.12 3.87
C ILE A 18 22.77 17.93 2.38
N GLN A 19 23.13 16.73 1.92
CA GLN A 19 23.36 16.43 0.51
C GLN A 19 22.15 16.70 -0.37
N LYS A 20 20.94 16.44 0.11
CA LYS A 20 19.68 16.71 -0.59
C LYS A 20 19.20 18.16 -0.43
N GLY A 21 19.92 18.98 0.32
CA GLY A 21 19.66 20.40 0.50
C GLY A 21 18.41 20.71 1.31
N ILE A 22 17.91 19.76 2.13
CA ILE A 22 16.69 19.92 2.92
C ILE A 22 16.83 21.00 3.99
N PHE A 23 18.03 21.24 4.51
CA PHE A 23 18.27 22.21 5.56
C PHE A 23 18.56 23.64 5.05
N PHE A 24 18.85 23.80 3.75
CA PHE A 24 19.27 25.11 3.20
C PHE A 24 18.22 25.79 2.31
N ASN A 25 17.26 25.06 1.81
CA ASN A 25 16.15 25.59 1.03
C ASN A 25 15.11 24.50 0.85
N ALA A 26 14.45 24.14 1.95
CA ALA A 26 13.46 23.07 1.97
C ALA A 26 12.27 23.44 1.07
N ASN A 27 11.91 22.53 0.21
CA ASN A 27 10.65 22.51 -0.53
C ASN A 27 10.15 21.05 -0.58
N GLY A 28 8.91 20.84 -0.97
CA GLY A 28 8.32 19.51 -0.99
C GLY A 28 9.05 18.54 -1.90
N GLN A 29 9.55 18.99 -3.06
CA GLN A 29 10.32 18.14 -3.99
C GLN A 29 11.61 17.60 -3.34
N LYS A 30 12.36 18.45 -2.64
CA LYS A 30 13.56 18.02 -1.92
C LYS A 30 13.21 17.08 -0.77
N LEU A 31 12.09 17.34 -0.10
CA LEU A 31 11.59 16.46 0.96
C LEU A 31 11.22 15.09 0.40
N ALA A 32 10.53 15.03 -0.74
CA ALA A 32 10.22 13.76 -1.42
C ALA A 32 11.51 12.99 -1.77
N ILE A 33 12.46 13.61 -2.46
CA ILE A 33 13.75 13.00 -2.82
C ILE A 33 14.52 12.53 -1.56
N TYR A 34 14.44 13.29 -0.49
CA TYR A 34 15.08 12.92 0.77
C TYR A 34 14.45 11.67 1.37
N LEU A 35 13.12 11.62 1.49
CA LEU A 35 12.39 10.48 2.01
C LEU A 35 12.63 9.21 1.17
N GLU A 36 12.59 9.32 -0.16
CA GLU A 36 12.95 8.21 -1.05
C GLU A 36 14.37 7.68 -0.80
N SER A 37 15.34 8.58 -0.60
CA SER A 37 16.73 8.20 -0.35
C SER A 37 16.95 7.47 0.98
N LEU A 38 16.01 7.61 1.92
CA LEU A 38 16.00 6.90 3.20
C LEU A 38 15.36 5.51 3.12
N GLY A 39 14.64 5.23 2.03
CA GLY A 39 14.07 3.93 1.73
C GLY A 39 12.54 3.82 1.90
N PRO A 40 11.97 2.64 1.59
CA PRO A 40 10.53 2.46 1.39
C PRO A 40 9.64 2.89 2.56
N ILE A 41 10.09 2.66 3.78
CA ILE A 41 9.33 3.03 5.00
C ILE A 41 9.20 4.56 5.13
N PHE A 42 10.23 5.30 4.74
CA PHE A 42 10.20 6.75 4.73
C PHE A 42 9.40 7.29 3.54
N THR A 43 9.44 6.62 2.38
CA THR A 43 8.57 6.92 1.24
C THR A 43 7.10 6.82 1.66
N LYS A 44 6.71 5.72 2.28
CA LYS A 44 5.34 5.51 2.78
C LYS A 44 4.96 6.51 3.88
N PHE A 45 5.90 6.89 4.74
CA PHE A 45 5.69 7.99 5.68
C PHE A 45 5.43 9.32 4.96
N GLY A 46 6.13 9.61 3.86
CA GLY A 46 5.90 10.78 3.02
C GLY A 46 4.51 10.76 2.36
N GLN A 47 4.05 9.60 1.89
CA GLN A 47 2.69 9.43 1.36
C GLN A 47 1.63 9.72 2.43
N LEU A 48 1.80 9.22 3.66
CA LEU A 48 0.91 9.57 4.76
C LEU A 48 0.95 11.08 5.07
N LEU A 49 2.12 11.71 5.03
CA LEU A 49 2.23 13.15 5.23
C LEU A 49 1.53 13.96 4.14
N SER A 50 1.48 13.49 2.88
CA SER A 50 0.80 14.19 1.79
C SER A 50 -0.71 14.37 2.04
N THR A 51 -1.33 13.48 2.80
CA THR A 51 -2.75 13.59 3.18
C THR A 51 -2.99 14.60 4.31
N ARG A 52 -1.95 15.09 4.98
CA ARG A 52 -2.01 15.96 6.15
C ARG A 52 -1.92 17.44 5.76
N THR A 53 -2.98 17.95 5.12
CA THR A 53 -3.08 19.36 4.71
C THR A 53 -3.20 20.34 5.89
N ASP A 54 -3.40 19.84 7.11
CA ASP A 54 -3.34 20.57 8.36
C ASP A 54 -1.89 20.88 8.81
N ILE A 55 -0.93 20.10 8.32
CA ILE A 55 0.50 20.21 8.66
C ILE A 55 1.30 20.83 7.51
N LEU A 56 1.03 20.40 6.28
CA LEU A 56 1.77 20.80 5.08
C LEU A 56 0.98 21.82 4.26
N ASP A 57 1.69 22.71 3.60
CA ASP A 57 1.09 23.52 2.53
C ASP A 57 0.73 22.66 1.32
N TYR A 58 -0.23 23.14 0.52
CA TYR A 58 -0.77 22.41 -0.63
C TYR A 58 0.32 21.97 -1.63
N GLN A 59 1.30 22.81 -1.89
CA GLN A 59 2.36 22.50 -2.86
C GLN A 59 3.25 21.37 -2.35
N THR A 60 3.66 21.41 -1.09
CA THR A 60 4.45 20.35 -0.44
C THR A 60 3.67 19.03 -0.38
N ALA A 61 2.38 19.07 -0.02
CA ALA A 61 1.52 17.88 -0.02
C ALA A 61 1.45 17.24 -1.41
N LYS A 62 1.20 18.04 -2.46
CA LYS A 62 1.15 17.58 -3.85
C LYS A 62 2.47 16.98 -4.35
N GLU A 63 3.60 17.53 -3.94
CA GLU A 63 4.91 16.99 -4.29
C GLU A 63 5.19 15.64 -3.59
N LEU A 64 4.68 15.46 -2.35
CA LEU A 64 4.76 14.17 -1.66
C LEU A 64 3.80 13.11 -2.21
N GLU A 65 2.67 13.49 -2.81
CA GLU A 65 1.78 12.55 -3.52
C GLU A 65 2.48 11.85 -4.69
N SER A 66 3.51 12.48 -5.26
CA SER A 66 4.30 11.88 -6.35
C SER A 66 5.19 10.72 -5.89
N LEU A 67 5.35 10.51 -4.59
CA LEU A 67 6.10 9.39 -4.04
C LEU A 67 5.44 8.07 -4.44
N THR A 68 6.20 7.21 -5.13
CA THR A 68 5.71 5.92 -5.58
C THR A 68 6.10 4.81 -4.63
N ASP A 69 5.21 3.85 -4.45
CA ASP A 69 5.45 2.67 -3.61
C ASP A 69 6.22 1.56 -4.36
N SER A 70 6.64 1.84 -5.59
CA SER A 70 7.37 0.87 -6.42
C SER A 70 8.78 0.63 -5.90
N CYS A 71 9.10 -0.62 -5.61
CA CYS A 71 10.41 -1.05 -5.11
C CYS A 71 11.02 -2.12 -6.00
N LYS A 72 12.35 -2.28 -5.93
CA LYS A 72 13.00 -3.41 -6.59
C LYS A 72 12.46 -4.74 -6.04
N PRO A 73 12.10 -5.69 -6.92
CA PRO A 73 11.68 -7.01 -6.47
C PRO A 73 12.82 -7.71 -5.68
N PHE A 74 12.43 -8.50 -4.68
CA PHE A 74 13.34 -9.48 -4.10
C PHE A 74 13.32 -10.78 -4.91
N SER A 75 14.29 -11.66 -4.68
CA SER A 75 14.49 -12.82 -5.54
C SER A 75 13.30 -13.79 -5.49
N VAL A 76 13.03 -14.45 -6.60
CA VAL A 76 11.94 -15.43 -6.73
C VAL A 76 12.19 -16.65 -5.82
N GLU A 77 13.44 -17.03 -5.60
CA GLU A 77 13.81 -18.11 -4.68
C GLU A 77 13.40 -17.79 -3.26
N THR A 78 13.64 -16.54 -2.81
CA THR A 78 13.19 -16.07 -1.48
C THR A 78 11.67 -16.05 -1.40
N PHE A 79 11.00 -15.62 -2.47
CA PHE A 79 9.53 -15.63 -2.54
C PHE A 79 8.97 -17.03 -2.36
N LYS A 80 9.48 -18.01 -3.13
CA LYS A 80 9.09 -19.42 -3.05
C LYS A 80 9.32 -19.97 -1.64
N GLN A 81 10.49 -19.75 -1.06
CA GLN A 81 10.82 -20.18 0.31
C GLN A 81 9.84 -19.65 1.37
N ILE A 82 9.41 -18.39 1.24
CA ILE A 82 8.43 -17.82 2.17
C ILE A 82 7.07 -18.51 1.99
N VAL A 83 6.60 -18.65 0.75
CA VAL A 83 5.30 -19.30 0.45
C VAL A 83 5.31 -20.74 0.97
N GLU A 84 6.31 -21.53 0.63
CA GLU A 84 6.44 -22.94 1.05
C GLU A 84 6.51 -23.10 2.57
N LYS A 85 7.26 -22.21 3.23
CA LYS A 85 7.33 -22.19 4.70
C LYS A 85 6.00 -21.87 5.35
N GLU A 86 5.28 -20.88 4.81
CA GLU A 86 4.02 -20.39 5.39
C GLU A 86 2.86 -21.36 5.12
N LEU A 87 2.83 -21.98 3.95
CA LEU A 87 1.75 -22.90 3.53
C LEU A 87 2.05 -24.38 3.84
N GLY A 88 3.30 -24.70 4.16
CA GLY A 88 3.70 -26.05 4.59
C GLY A 88 3.83 -27.07 3.45
N ASP A 89 3.82 -26.66 2.19
CA ASP A 89 3.98 -27.51 1.03
C ASP A 89 4.76 -26.76 -0.09
N SER A 90 5.28 -27.51 -1.07
CA SER A 90 6.01 -26.92 -2.20
C SER A 90 5.09 -26.15 -3.15
N ILE A 91 5.64 -25.14 -3.82
CA ILE A 91 4.89 -24.34 -4.80
C ILE A 91 4.26 -25.22 -5.88
N GLU A 92 5.00 -26.22 -6.36
CA GLU A 92 4.55 -27.16 -7.41
C GLU A 92 3.41 -28.06 -6.93
N ASN A 93 3.32 -28.30 -5.62
CA ASN A 93 2.22 -29.07 -5.03
C ASN A 93 0.95 -28.23 -4.82
N ILE A 94 1.08 -26.95 -4.56
CA ILE A 94 -0.05 -26.04 -4.32
C ILE A 94 -0.59 -25.50 -5.64
N PHE A 95 0.30 -25.02 -6.52
CA PHE A 95 -0.07 -24.35 -7.78
C PHE A 95 0.26 -25.24 -9.00
N ALA A 96 -0.63 -25.21 -10.00
CA ALA A 96 -0.38 -25.85 -11.29
C ALA A 96 0.59 -25.04 -12.17
N VAL A 97 0.54 -23.70 -12.05
CA VAL A 97 1.44 -22.76 -12.73
C VAL A 97 1.83 -21.66 -11.76
N PHE A 98 3.09 -21.29 -11.75
CA PHE A 98 3.61 -20.14 -11.02
C PHE A 98 4.42 -19.25 -11.97
N ASP A 99 4.08 -17.97 -12.05
CA ASP A 99 4.85 -17.00 -12.85
C ASP A 99 5.99 -16.44 -12.01
N GLU A 100 7.21 -16.68 -12.42
CA GLU A 100 8.42 -16.21 -11.73
C GLU A 100 8.64 -14.71 -11.88
N ARG A 101 7.96 -14.06 -12.82
CA ARG A 101 8.02 -12.60 -12.96
C ARG A 101 7.04 -11.96 -12.00
N PRO A 102 7.51 -11.05 -11.13
CA PRO A 102 6.60 -10.34 -10.23
C PRO A 102 5.60 -9.49 -11.03
N LEU A 103 4.33 -9.59 -10.68
CA LEU A 103 3.28 -8.72 -11.18
C LEU A 103 3.42 -7.30 -10.62
N ALA A 104 3.78 -7.19 -9.34
CA ALA A 104 4.04 -5.94 -8.65
C ALA A 104 5.06 -6.13 -7.51
N ALA A 105 5.80 -5.07 -7.21
CA ALA A 105 6.72 -5.03 -6.08
C ALA A 105 6.61 -3.68 -5.36
N ALA A 106 5.95 -3.70 -4.21
CA ALA A 106 5.72 -2.55 -3.36
C ALA A 106 6.73 -2.47 -2.18
N SER A 107 6.60 -1.45 -1.34
CA SER A 107 7.46 -1.22 -0.18
C SER A 107 7.44 -2.37 0.83
N LEU A 108 6.28 -2.94 1.09
CA LEU A 108 6.06 -3.96 2.12
C LEU A 108 5.90 -5.37 1.56
N ALA A 109 5.44 -5.51 0.31
CA ALA A 109 5.07 -6.80 -0.29
C ALA A 109 5.47 -6.92 -1.76
N GLN A 110 5.45 -8.14 -2.26
CA GLN A 110 5.61 -8.49 -3.68
C GLN A 110 4.48 -9.42 -4.09
N VAL A 111 4.05 -9.30 -5.35
CA VAL A 111 2.90 -10.04 -5.88
C VAL A 111 3.33 -10.82 -7.11
N HIS A 112 2.96 -12.10 -7.19
CA HIS A 112 3.13 -12.96 -8.36
C HIS A 112 1.80 -13.53 -8.81
N SER A 113 1.68 -13.82 -10.10
CA SER A 113 0.56 -14.59 -10.65
C SER A 113 0.80 -16.10 -10.49
N ALA A 114 -0.29 -16.82 -10.26
CA ALA A 114 -0.27 -18.29 -10.25
C ALA A 114 -1.60 -18.85 -10.74
N LYS A 115 -1.66 -20.16 -10.91
CA LYS A 115 -2.88 -20.89 -11.20
C LYS A 115 -3.00 -22.05 -10.22
N LEU A 116 -4.14 -22.18 -9.55
CA LEU A 116 -4.41 -23.31 -8.68
C LEU A 116 -4.56 -24.61 -9.48
N LYS A 117 -4.39 -25.76 -8.83
CA LYS A 117 -4.62 -27.07 -9.46
C LYS A 117 -6.07 -27.31 -9.83
N THR A 118 -6.98 -26.62 -9.17
CA THR A 118 -8.41 -26.59 -9.47
C THR A 118 -8.76 -25.74 -10.69
N GLY A 119 -7.82 -24.92 -11.18
CA GLY A 119 -7.92 -24.18 -12.44
C GLY A 119 -8.10 -22.68 -12.31
N GLU A 120 -8.32 -22.16 -11.11
CA GLU A 120 -8.51 -20.72 -10.87
C GLU A 120 -7.19 -19.94 -11.04
N GLU A 121 -7.27 -18.80 -11.69
CA GLU A 121 -6.16 -17.84 -11.74
C GLU A 121 -6.13 -17.01 -10.46
N VAL A 122 -4.96 -16.94 -9.82
CA VAL A 122 -4.77 -16.26 -8.53
C VAL A 122 -3.56 -15.35 -8.56
N VAL A 123 -3.51 -14.44 -7.60
CA VAL A 123 -2.32 -13.67 -7.25
C VAL A 123 -1.88 -14.04 -5.84
N ILE A 124 -0.57 -14.13 -5.65
CA ILE A 124 0.05 -14.43 -4.37
C ILE A 124 0.76 -13.16 -3.90
N LYS A 125 0.29 -12.54 -2.82
CA LYS A 125 0.91 -11.38 -2.15
C LYS A 125 1.73 -11.89 -0.99
N VAL A 126 3.01 -11.52 -0.93
CA VAL A 126 3.96 -11.98 0.09
C VAL A 126 4.66 -10.78 0.70
N LEU A 127 4.68 -10.68 2.02
CA LEU A 127 5.46 -9.67 2.73
C LEU A 127 6.96 -9.86 2.48
N ARG A 128 7.68 -8.73 2.34
CA ARG A 128 9.13 -8.76 2.16
C ARG A 128 9.84 -9.46 3.33
N PRO A 129 10.93 -10.19 3.06
CA PRO A 129 11.69 -10.84 4.13
C PRO A 129 12.19 -9.81 5.15
N ASN A 130 12.05 -10.13 6.43
CA ASN A 130 12.46 -9.29 7.57
C ASN A 130 11.80 -7.90 7.64
N ILE A 131 10.72 -7.65 6.91
CA ILE A 131 10.08 -6.33 6.82
C ILE A 131 9.65 -5.80 8.19
N GLU A 132 9.12 -6.64 9.08
CA GLU A 132 8.71 -6.22 10.42
C GLU A 132 9.90 -5.64 11.22
N ARG A 133 11.05 -6.31 11.15
CA ARG A 133 12.28 -5.83 11.82
C ARG A 133 12.71 -4.47 11.27
N ASP A 134 12.63 -4.29 9.95
CA ASP A 134 13.05 -3.07 9.28
C ASP A 134 12.07 -1.92 9.56
N VAL A 135 10.76 -2.18 9.55
CA VAL A 135 9.72 -1.23 9.97
C VAL A 135 9.97 -0.79 11.42
N ARG A 136 10.11 -1.73 12.36
CA ARG A 136 10.35 -1.41 13.77
C ARG A 136 11.67 -0.63 13.99
N LYS A 137 12.70 -0.91 13.18
CA LYS A 137 13.95 -0.13 13.20
C LYS A 137 13.70 1.31 12.78
N ASN A 138 13.04 1.52 11.63
CA ASN A 138 12.80 2.84 11.07
C ASN A 138 11.80 3.67 11.91
N LEU A 139 10.77 3.04 12.48
CA LEU A 139 9.88 3.70 13.44
C LEU A 139 10.63 4.25 14.67
N ARG A 140 11.62 3.51 15.18
CA ARG A 140 12.46 4.04 16.29
C ARG A 140 13.27 5.26 15.87
N LEU A 141 13.77 5.28 14.63
CA LEU A 141 14.46 6.47 14.09
C LEU A 141 13.51 7.65 13.94
N LEU A 142 12.33 7.44 13.37
CA LEU A 142 11.30 8.47 13.23
C LEU A 142 10.86 9.03 14.59
N LYS A 143 10.61 8.18 15.59
CA LYS A 143 10.29 8.58 16.97
C LYS A 143 11.40 9.44 17.58
N SER A 144 12.65 9.06 17.37
CA SER A 144 13.79 9.82 17.89
C SER A 144 13.92 11.17 17.19
N ALA A 145 13.75 11.21 15.87
CA ALA A 145 13.76 12.45 15.09
C ALA A 145 12.60 13.38 15.50
N ALA A 146 11.38 12.84 15.64
CA ALA A 146 10.21 13.61 16.09
C ALA A 146 10.41 14.21 17.48
N LYS A 147 11.01 13.44 18.40
CA LYS A 147 11.33 13.93 19.75
C LYS A 147 12.35 15.08 19.72
N ILE A 148 13.42 14.95 18.91
CA ILE A 148 14.42 16.02 18.74
C ILE A 148 13.75 17.26 18.13
N PHE A 149 12.95 17.07 17.06
CA PHE A 149 12.22 18.16 16.41
C PHE A 149 11.27 18.87 17.38
N SER A 150 10.53 18.12 18.21
CA SER A 150 9.65 18.67 19.23
C SER A 150 10.38 19.53 20.27
N TYR A 151 11.64 19.21 20.54
CA TYR A 151 12.45 19.96 21.50
C TYR A 151 13.09 21.23 20.91
N VAL A 152 13.52 21.14 19.65
CA VAL A 152 14.29 22.22 18.98
C VAL A 152 13.36 23.25 18.33
N TYR A 153 12.24 22.81 17.77
CA TYR A 153 11.34 23.67 16.99
C TYR A 153 10.15 24.14 17.83
N LYS A 154 10.09 25.46 18.09
CA LYS A 154 9.09 26.05 19.01
C LYS A 154 7.64 25.84 18.58
N GLU A 155 7.36 25.79 17.25
CA GLU A 155 6.00 25.59 16.74
C GLU A 155 5.59 24.10 16.64
N SER A 156 6.43 23.20 17.12
CA SER A 156 6.16 21.75 17.11
C SER A 156 4.89 21.36 17.86
N TYR A 157 4.44 22.21 18.82
CA TYR A 157 3.17 21.99 19.53
C TYR A 157 1.96 21.97 18.59
N ARG A 158 2.00 22.74 17.50
CA ARG A 158 0.94 22.77 16.47
C ARG A 158 1.04 21.56 15.54
N LEU A 159 2.25 21.20 15.16
CA LEU A 159 2.51 20.11 14.21
C LEU A 159 2.39 18.71 14.84
N LYS A 160 2.46 18.62 16.18
CA LYS A 160 2.31 17.39 16.97
C LYS A 160 3.08 16.18 16.40
N PRO A 161 4.38 16.30 16.10
CA PRO A 161 5.13 15.28 15.36
C PRO A 161 5.12 13.90 16.03
N ASN A 162 5.05 13.84 17.36
CA ASN A 162 4.98 12.58 18.08
C ASN A 162 3.62 11.87 17.90
N GLU A 163 2.52 12.61 17.73
CA GLU A 163 1.20 12.05 17.43
C GLU A 163 1.19 11.51 15.99
N VAL A 164 1.70 12.29 15.02
CA VAL A 164 1.83 11.86 13.62
C VAL A 164 2.61 10.55 13.49
N ILE A 165 3.74 10.42 14.20
CA ILE A 165 4.52 9.17 14.16
C ILE A 165 3.79 8.02 14.86
N ARG A 166 2.97 8.29 15.87
CA ARG A 166 2.16 7.24 16.51
C ARG A 166 1.06 6.74 15.58
N ASP A 167 0.40 7.65 14.88
CA ASP A 167 -0.63 7.30 13.90
C ASP A 167 -0.02 6.47 12.76
N TYR A 168 1.13 6.91 12.22
CA TYR A 168 1.88 6.16 11.23
C TYR A 168 2.29 4.77 11.72
N GLU A 169 2.79 4.65 12.96
CA GLU A 169 3.13 3.36 13.55
C GLU A 169 1.92 2.42 13.59
N THR A 170 0.77 2.94 13.99
CA THR A 170 -0.46 2.14 14.07
C THR A 170 -0.89 1.64 12.69
N THR A 171 -0.81 2.49 11.67
CA THR A 171 -1.17 2.15 10.30
C THR A 171 -0.20 1.13 9.72
N ILE A 172 1.11 1.42 9.72
CA ILE A 172 2.09 0.55 9.05
C ILE A 172 2.24 -0.82 9.72
N LEU A 173 2.01 -0.91 11.04
CA LEU A 173 2.02 -2.22 11.73
C LEU A 173 0.81 -3.08 11.38
N LYS A 174 -0.34 -2.49 11.06
CA LYS A 174 -1.50 -3.23 10.56
C LYS A 174 -1.25 -3.79 9.15
N GLU A 175 -0.55 -3.06 8.30
CA GLU A 175 -0.17 -3.50 6.95
C GLU A 175 0.83 -4.67 6.94
N LEU A 176 1.43 -5.00 8.08
CA LEU A 176 2.29 -6.18 8.25
C LEU A 176 1.52 -7.47 8.58
N ASP A 177 0.20 -7.44 8.57
CA ASP A 177 -0.65 -8.63 8.79
C ASP A 177 -1.62 -8.81 7.61
N LEU A 178 -1.22 -9.64 6.64
CA LEU A 178 -2.05 -9.93 5.47
C LEU A 178 -3.37 -10.66 5.81
N LYS A 179 -3.49 -11.30 6.98
CA LYS A 179 -4.79 -11.82 7.45
C LYS A 179 -5.76 -10.71 7.79
N LEU A 180 -5.27 -9.58 8.32
CA LEU A 180 -6.11 -8.43 8.59
C LEU A 180 -6.61 -7.82 7.28
N GLU A 181 -5.72 -7.65 6.29
CA GLU A 181 -6.08 -7.19 4.95
C GLU A 181 -7.10 -8.15 4.30
N ALA A 182 -6.86 -9.46 4.36
CA ALA A 182 -7.78 -10.49 3.88
C ALA A 182 -9.17 -10.41 4.54
N SER A 183 -9.21 -10.13 5.84
CA SER A 183 -10.45 -9.97 6.60
C SER A 183 -11.24 -8.75 6.14
N ASN A 184 -10.57 -7.62 5.92
CA ASN A 184 -11.16 -6.39 5.41
C ASN A 184 -11.68 -6.59 3.98
N THR A 185 -10.88 -7.23 3.11
CA THR A 185 -11.26 -7.61 1.74
C THR A 185 -12.53 -8.46 1.73
N ASN A 186 -12.57 -9.51 2.57
CA ASN A 186 -13.73 -10.38 2.67
C ASN A 186 -14.97 -9.67 3.25
N LEU A 187 -14.80 -8.74 4.19
CA LEU A 187 -15.89 -7.93 4.71
C LEU A 187 -16.47 -7.02 3.63
N THR A 188 -15.61 -6.31 2.89
CA THR A 188 -16.03 -5.47 1.76
C THR A 188 -16.73 -6.32 0.70
N ARG A 189 -16.17 -7.49 0.35
CA ARG A 189 -16.79 -8.43 -0.59
C ARG A 189 -18.22 -8.82 -0.15
N LYS A 190 -18.42 -9.14 1.13
CA LYS A 190 -19.76 -9.47 1.67
C LYS A 190 -20.75 -8.32 1.54
N ASN A 191 -20.30 -7.10 1.81
CA ASN A 191 -21.16 -5.91 1.72
C ASN A 191 -21.61 -5.62 0.28
N PHE A 192 -20.82 -6.03 -0.71
CA PHE A 192 -21.07 -5.81 -2.14
C PHE A 192 -21.34 -7.11 -2.94
N LEU A 193 -21.62 -8.24 -2.28
CA LEU A 193 -21.75 -9.55 -2.93
C LEU A 193 -22.77 -9.58 -4.10
N ASN A 194 -23.84 -8.77 -4.01
CA ASN A 194 -24.88 -8.68 -5.04
C ASN A 194 -24.87 -7.33 -5.78
N SER A 195 -23.82 -6.54 -5.60
CA SER A 195 -23.65 -5.27 -6.31
C SER A 195 -23.05 -5.50 -7.68
N LYS A 196 -23.53 -4.75 -8.67
CA LYS A 196 -22.89 -4.65 -9.99
C LYS A 196 -21.87 -3.52 -10.04
N GLU A 197 -21.92 -2.61 -9.06
CA GLU A 197 -21.12 -1.39 -9.03
C GLU A 197 -19.69 -1.66 -8.57
N LEU A 198 -19.50 -2.64 -7.64
CA LEU A 198 -18.19 -2.96 -7.07
C LEU A 198 -17.99 -4.47 -6.93
N TYR A 199 -16.94 -4.96 -7.56
CA TYR A 199 -16.43 -6.31 -7.40
C TYR A 199 -15.19 -6.32 -6.51
N ILE A 200 -15.12 -7.26 -5.58
CA ILE A 200 -13.97 -7.49 -4.72
C ILE A 200 -13.50 -8.94 -4.94
N PRO A 201 -12.21 -9.16 -5.23
CA PRO A 201 -11.68 -10.50 -5.47
C PRO A 201 -11.86 -11.42 -4.28
N GLU A 202 -11.99 -12.71 -4.54
CA GLU A 202 -12.11 -13.75 -3.53
C GLU A 202 -10.77 -13.97 -2.82
N VAL A 203 -10.85 -14.17 -1.50
CA VAL A 203 -9.69 -14.55 -0.67
C VAL A 203 -9.68 -16.07 -0.50
N TYR A 204 -8.57 -16.71 -0.83
CA TYR A 204 -8.35 -18.15 -0.61
C TYR A 204 -7.77 -18.36 0.80
N TRP A 205 -8.66 -18.55 1.76
CA TRP A 205 -8.32 -18.58 3.20
C TRP A 205 -7.37 -19.70 3.60
N ASP A 206 -7.51 -20.88 2.98
CA ASP A 206 -6.65 -22.04 3.22
C ASP A 206 -5.20 -21.79 2.78
N LEU A 207 -4.99 -20.79 1.90
CA LEU A 207 -3.69 -20.37 1.38
C LEU A 207 -3.29 -18.97 1.90
N THR A 208 -3.92 -18.49 3.00
CA THR A 208 -3.67 -17.16 3.53
C THR A 208 -3.18 -17.22 4.97
N THR A 209 -2.02 -16.61 5.23
CA THR A 209 -1.37 -16.46 6.53
C THR A 209 -1.12 -14.98 6.82
N SER A 210 -0.47 -14.64 7.94
CA SER A 210 -0.07 -13.25 8.20
C SER A 210 1.01 -12.72 7.23
N ASN A 211 1.75 -13.62 6.55
CA ASN A 211 2.83 -13.22 5.64
C ASN A 211 2.54 -13.50 4.16
N VAL A 212 1.53 -14.30 3.86
CA VAL A 212 1.12 -14.71 2.52
C VAL A 212 -0.38 -14.55 2.39
N MET A 213 -0.85 -13.93 1.30
CA MET A 213 -2.27 -13.81 0.97
C MET A 213 -2.49 -14.23 -0.47
N VAL A 214 -3.45 -15.11 -0.69
CA VAL A 214 -3.83 -15.57 -2.03
C VAL A 214 -5.21 -15.04 -2.37
N LEU A 215 -5.29 -14.34 -3.48
CA LEU A 215 -6.50 -13.70 -4.00
C LEU A 215 -6.80 -14.16 -5.41
N GLU A 216 -8.05 -14.10 -5.78
CA GLU A 216 -8.49 -14.19 -7.16
C GLU A 216 -7.76 -13.16 -8.03
N LYS A 217 -7.27 -13.58 -9.18
CA LYS A 217 -6.68 -12.67 -10.17
C LYS A 217 -7.79 -12.02 -10.99
N ILE A 218 -7.84 -10.70 -10.95
CA ILE A 218 -8.83 -9.93 -11.70
C ILE A 218 -8.35 -9.59 -13.12
N ASP A 219 -9.28 -9.39 -14.02
CA ASP A 219 -9.05 -8.78 -15.33
C ASP A 219 -9.85 -7.48 -15.45
N GLY A 220 -9.17 -6.35 -15.31
CA GLY A 220 -9.78 -5.02 -15.32
C GLY A 220 -8.89 -3.99 -16.00
N ILE A 221 -9.47 -2.85 -16.35
CA ILE A 221 -8.77 -1.68 -16.87
C ILE A 221 -8.38 -0.80 -15.68
N PRO A 222 -7.10 -0.42 -15.48
CA PRO A 222 -6.75 0.55 -14.46
C PRO A 222 -7.63 1.80 -14.58
N CYS A 223 -8.20 2.29 -13.49
CA CYS A 223 -9.13 3.44 -13.54
C CYS A 223 -8.48 4.73 -14.05
N THR A 224 -7.15 4.78 -14.08
CA THR A 224 -6.35 5.88 -14.64
C THR A 224 -6.09 5.78 -16.13
N ASP A 225 -6.34 4.62 -16.76
CA ASP A 225 -6.12 4.39 -18.18
C ASP A 225 -7.34 4.84 -19.00
N MET A 226 -7.44 6.15 -19.18
CA MET A 226 -8.57 6.77 -19.87
C MET A 226 -8.66 6.35 -21.35
N GLU A 227 -7.53 5.99 -21.98
CA GLU A 227 -7.49 5.55 -23.37
C GLU A 227 -8.18 4.17 -23.51
N GLN A 228 -7.86 3.23 -22.64
CA GLN A 228 -8.54 1.93 -22.64
C GLN A 228 -10.01 2.06 -22.25
N ILE A 229 -10.36 2.89 -21.26
CA ILE A 229 -11.76 3.14 -20.87
C ILE A 229 -12.58 3.62 -22.07
N GLU A 230 -12.04 4.56 -22.86
CA GLU A 230 -12.70 5.03 -24.11
C GLU A 230 -12.78 3.93 -25.17
N LYS A 231 -11.71 3.19 -25.39
CA LYS A 231 -11.63 2.12 -26.39
C LYS A 231 -12.66 1.02 -26.13
N TYR A 232 -12.92 0.70 -24.86
CA TYR A 232 -13.96 -0.28 -24.47
C TYR A 232 -15.37 0.29 -24.45
N GLY A 233 -15.55 1.60 -24.77
CA GLY A 233 -16.85 2.25 -24.84
C GLY A 233 -17.53 2.41 -23.48
N ILE A 234 -16.75 2.47 -22.40
CA ILE A 234 -17.26 2.56 -21.02
C ILE A 234 -17.87 3.96 -20.81
N ASN A 235 -19.10 4.02 -20.31
CA ASN A 235 -19.77 5.25 -19.99
C ASN A 235 -19.16 5.89 -18.73
N LYS A 236 -18.35 6.95 -18.95
CA LYS A 236 -17.63 7.66 -17.88
C LYS A 236 -18.56 8.33 -16.88
N LYS A 237 -19.77 8.76 -17.30
CA LYS A 237 -20.73 9.41 -16.42
C LYS A 237 -21.29 8.39 -15.43
N ASP A 238 -21.76 7.25 -15.93
CA ASP A 238 -22.31 6.18 -15.10
C ASP A 238 -21.22 5.62 -14.17
N LEU A 239 -19.99 5.48 -14.69
CA LEU A 239 -18.83 5.08 -13.88
C LEU A 239 -18.59 6.06 -12.71
N ALA A 240 -18.64 7.37 -12.95
CA ALA A 240 -18.45 8.37 -11.90
C ALA A 240 -19.61 8.35 -10.89
N GLU A 241 -20.85 8.19 -11.34
CA GLU A 241 -22.02 8.06 -10.46
C GLU A 241 -21.90 6.81 -9.58
N ASN A 242 -21.50 5.67 -10.15
CA ASN A 242 -21.28 4.43 -9.40
C ASN A 242 -20.15 4.57 -8.37
N GLY A 243 -19.06 5.28 -8.68
CA GLY A 243 -18.00 5.56 -7.71
C GLY A 243 -18.51 6.34 -6.49
N VAL A 244 -19.34 7.35 -6.70
CA VAL A 244 -19.97 8.10 -5.60
C VAL A 244 -20.92 7.20 -4.79
N MET A 245 -21.73 6.36 -5.45
CA MET A 245 -22.65 5.46 -4.77
C MET A 245 -21.91 4.41 -3.94
N ILE A 246 -20.80 3.85 -4.45
CA ILE A 246 -19.95 2.92 -3.71
C ILE A 246 -19.45 3.59 -2.42
N PHE A 247 -18.90 4.79 -2.52
CA PHE A 247 -18.40 5.54 -1.35
C PHE A 247 -19.52 5.80 -0.33
N LEU A 248 -20.67 6.28 -0.77
CA LEU A 248 -21.82 6.53 0.11
C LEU A 248 -22.34 5.25 0.78
N ASN A 249 -22.39 4.14 0.05
CA ASN A 249 -22.77 2.85 0.61
C ASN A 249 -21.80 2.38 1.68
N GLN A 250 -20.50 2.46 1.43
CA GLN A 250 -19.46 2.11 2.42
C GLN A 250 -19.59 2.93 3.70
N VAL A 251 -19.81 4.25 3.58
CA VAL A 251 -19.85 5.15 4.74
C VAL A 251 -21.18 5.04 5.48
N PHE A 252 -22.34 5.13 4.78
CA PHE A 252 -23.65 5.30 5.41
C PHE A 252 -24.44 4.00 5.60
N ARG A 253 -24.26 3.02 4.75
CA ARG A 253 -24.92 1.72 4.85
C ARG A 253 -24.09 0.73 5.68
N ASP A 254 -22.79 0.61 5.34
CA ASP A 254 -21.96 -0.47 5.85
C ASP A 254 -21.15 -0.05 7.08
N ASN A 255 -21.03 1.26 7.34
CA ASN A 255 -20.15 1.83 8.37
C ASN A 255 -18.74 1.23 8.32
N PHE A 256 -18.32 0.86 7.12
CA PHE A 256 -17.00 0.30 6.83
C PHE A 256 -16.56 0.79 5.45
N PHE A 257 -15.51 1.58 5.40
CA PHE A 257 -15.00 2.17 4.16
C PHE A 257 -13.49 2.03 4.09
N HIS A 258 -13.01 1.88 2.86
CA HIS A 258 -11.58 1.91 2.59
C HIS A 258 -11.07 3.36 2.66
N ALA A 259 -10.19 3.62 3.62
CA ALA A 259 -9.70 4.99 3.88
C ALA A 259 -8.63 5.46 2.88
N ASP A 260 -7.99 4.53 2.15
CA ASP A 260 -6.96 4.82 1.15
C ASP A 260 -7.37 4.30 -0.24
N MET A 261 -8.30 5.00 -0.90
CA MET A 261 -8.73 4.69 -2.25
C MET A 261 -7.72 5.18 -3.30
N HIS A 262 -6.49 4.63 -3.26
CA HIS A 262 -5.49 4.98 -4.27
C HIS A 262 -5.89 4.43 -5.64
N PRO A 263 -5.82 5.24 -6.73
CA PRO A 263 -6.21 4.80 -8.08
C PRO A 263 -5.49 3.55 -8.59
N GLY A 264 -4.30 3.25 -8.08
CA GLY A 264 -3.54 2.04 -8.42
C GLY A 264 -4.19 0.74 -7.94
N ASN A 265 -5.14 0.80 -7.01
CA ASN A 265 -5.86 -0.35 -6.44
C ASN A 265 -7.27 -0.49 -7.01
N ILE A 266 -7.66 0.37 -7.97
CA ILE A 266 -8.99 0.44 -8.53
C ILE A 266 -8.94 0.18 -10.03
N PHE A 267 -9.75 -0.78 -10.47
CA PHE A 267 -9.89 -1.14 -11.87
C PHE A 267 -11.35 -0.99 -12.29
N VAL A 268 -11.58 -0.91 -13.60
CA VAL A 268 -12.91 -0.89 -14.20
C VAL A 268 -13.14 -2.23 -14.88
N SER A 269 -14.29 -2.82 -14.64
CA SER A 269 -14.70 -4.08 -15.27
C SER A 269 -14.91 -3.90 -16.77
N LYS A 270 -14.50 -4.89 -17.56
CA LYS A 270 -14.70 -4.96 -19.01
C LYS A 270 -16.03 -5.61 -19.38
N GLU A 271 -16.74 -6.19 -18.43
CA GLU A 271 -17.87 -7.08 -18.71
C GLU A 271 -19.10 -6.35 -19.25
N ASN A 272 -19.40 -5.17 -18.75
CA ASN A 272 -20.58 -4.42 -19.16
C ASN A 272 -20.29 -2.92 -19.34
N PRO A 273 -19.90 -2.48 -20.53
CA PRO A 273 -19.58 -1.07 -20.79
C PRO A 273 -20.73 -0.08 -20.53
N ASN A 274 -21.99 -0.54 -20.65
CA ASN A 274 -23.19 0.28 -20.45
C ASN A 274 -23.68 0.32 -18.99
N ASP A 275 -23.15 -0.56 -18.13
CA ASP A 275 -23.44 -0.61 -16.70
C ASP A 275 -22.07 -0.91 -15.99
N PRO A 276 -21.13 0.05 -16.03
CA PRO A 276 -19.76 -0.19 -15.66
C PRO A 276 -19.59 -0.34 -14.15
N GLY A 277 -18.92 -1.42 -13.75
CA GLY A 277 -18.54 -1.66 -12.36
C GLY A 277 -17.05 -1.41 -12.11
N TYR A 278 -16.73 -1.15 -10.85
CA TYR A 278 -15.36 -1.11 -10.36
C TYR A 278 -14.92 -2.46 -9.80
N ILE A 279 -13.60 -2.67 -9.81
CA ILE A 279 -12.95 -3.77 -9.11
C ILE A 279 -11.92 -3.14 -8.17
N ALA A 280 -11.99 -3.42 -6.87
CA ALA A 280 -11.00 -2.97 -5.90
C ALA A 280 -10.19 -4.16 -5.38
N ILE A 281 -8.86 -4.06 -5.42
CA ILE A 281 -7.93 -5.16 -5.09
C ILE A 281 -7.23 -5.02 -3.74
N ASP A 282 -7.30 -3.86 -3.11
CA ASP A 282 -6.76 -3.58 -1.79
C ASP A 282 -7.87 -2.96 -0.93
N CYS A 283 -8.12 -3.53 0.23
CA CYS A 283 -9.15 -3.09 1.19
C CYS A 283 -8.55 -2.90 2.60
N ALA A 284 -7.23 -2.67 2.69
CA ALA A 284 -6.50 -2.53 3.95
C ALA A 284 -6.82 -1.24 4.72
#